data_99ce6a76c5acdfe351157ef42fed8938
#
_entry.id   99ce6a76c5acdfe351157ef42fed8938
#
_cell.length_a   1.000
_cell.length_b   1.000
_cell.length_c   1.000
_cell.angle_alpha   90.00
_cell.angle_beta   90.00
_cell.angle_gamma   90.00
#
_symmetry.space_group_name_H-M   'P 1'
#
loop_
_entity.id
_entity.type
_entity.pdbx_description
1 polymer ?
#
loop_
_entity_poly.entity_id
_entity_poly.type
_entity_poly.pdbx_seq_one_letter_code
_entity_poly.pdbx_strand_id
1 'polypeptide(L)'
;MSNQKTNNPIRVLHVLGTTNLGGAESRIMELYRCMDRSKVQFDFLVHTDKEGHYSKEIRELGGHIYNLPRFQVINLAEYKKAIRCFFAEHKEFLAVQGHMTSTASIYLPIAKKANPAIVTIAHARSAGVDKGLKGYVTKLLRSSLKHKTDYCFTCSKEAGEAVFGKDWVRKGKVITIPNAIDVNRFQYNEAVRKEIRAELGIQDKFVIGHVGRFGFMKNHTYLVDVFAELCKQREDMALVLIGKGEEEENIHKKLKKLGTELFGDEQALESKVQFLGNRFDVERYYQAFDYFVFPSTFEGLPGSVAEAQAAGLHCLISDKITREVALTELVTYRSIEEEPKLWAEEILHNAQNALIRKDMREAIAQKGFDVNTQAVLMEKFYRTGKNPPGSNVKNP
;
A
#
# COMPACT_ATOMS: atom_id res chain seq x y z
N MET A 1 -39.80 30.12 7.79
CA MET A 1 -39.61 28.67 7.46
C MET A 1 -38.12 28.43 7.36
N SER A 2 -37.53 27.88 8.38
CA SER A 2 -36.09 27.63 8.49
C SER A 2 -35.73 26.45 7.55
N ASN A 3 -34.91 26.75 6.57
CA ASN A 3 -34.23 25.72 5.75
C ASN A 3 -33.36 24.84 6.67
N GLN A 4 -33.90 23.77 7.18
CA GLN A 4 -33.10 22.68 7.67
C GLN A 4 -32.39 22.07 6.44
N LYS A 5 -31.16 22.53 6.15
CA LYS A 5 -30.24 21.77 5.32
C LYS A 5 -30.08 20.41 6.00
N THR A 6 -30.62 19.37 5.42
CA THR A 6 -30.36 18.00 5.82
C THR A 6 -28.87 17.79 5.80
N ASN A 7 -28.27 17.62 6.99
CA ASN A 7 -26.83 17.53 7.21
C ASN A 7 -26.34 16.10 6.87
N ASN A 8 -26.83 15.51 5.77
CA ASN A 8 -26.35 14.22 5.31
C ASN A 8 -24.94 14.35 4.74
N PRO A 9 -24.03 13.46 5.09
CA PRO A 9 -22.67 13.47 4.52
C PRO A 9 -22.73 13.33 3.00
N ILE A 10 -21.82 13.98 2.29
CA ILE A 10 -21.62 13.72 0.87
C ILE A 10 -21.10 12.29 0.69
N ARG A 11 -21.53 11.61 -0.38
CA ARG A 11 -21.12 10.25 -0.66
C ARG A 11 -20.11 10.21 -1.81
N VAL A 12 -19.02 9.47 -1.58
CA VAL A 12 -17.95 9.25 -2.55
C VAL A 12 -17.85 7.75 -2.84
N LEU A 13 -17.96 7.40 -4.12
CA LEU A 13 -17.88 6.02 -4.57
C LEU A 13 -16.45 5.64 -4.92
N HIS A 14 -15.88 4.66 -4.20
CA HIS A 14 -14.60 4.04 -4.53
C HIS A 14 -14.81 2.78 -5.37
N VAL A 15 -14.19 2.70 -6.55
CA VAL A 15 -14.30 1.53 -7.43
C VAL A 15 -13.04 0.68 -7.33
N LEU A 16 -13.21 -0.58 -6.86
CA LEU A 16 -12.17 -1.54 -6.57
C LEU A 16 -12.44 -2.91 -7.22
N GLY A 17 -11.46 -3.79 -7.22
CA GLY A 17 -11.64 -5.19 -7.60
C GLY A 17 -12.39 -5.99 -6.54
N THR A 18 -12.00 -5.83 -5.29
CA THR A 18 -12.51 -6.55 -4.11
C THR A 18 -12.41 -5.64 -2.88
N THR A 19 -12.90 -6.13 -1.73
CA THR A 19 -12.66 -5.55 -0.39
C THR A 19 -11.70 -6.40 0.45
N ASN A 20 -10.88 -7.25 -0.19
CA ASN A 20 -9.87 -8.07 0.49
C ASN A 20 -8.63 -7.27 0.88
N LEU A 21 -7.74 -7.93 1.64
CA LEU A 21 -6.42 -7.38 1.96
C LEU A 21 -5.61 -7.15 0.68
N GLY A 22 -5.24 -5.91 0.45
CA GLY A 22 -4.42 -5.49 -0.67
C GLY A 22 -3.86 -4.09 -0.40
N GLY A 23 -2.76 -3.73 -1.10
CA GLY A 23 -2.10 -2.44 -0.85
C GLY A 23 -2.99 -1.22 -1.12
N ALA A 24 -3.85 -1.27 -2.13
CA ALA A 24 -4.77 -0.18 -2.44
C ALA A 24 -5.93 -0.14 -1.43
N GLU A 25 -6.52 -1.30 -1.14
CA GLU A 25 -7.64 -1.47 -0.23
C GLU A 25 -7.27 -1.02 1.18
N SER A 26 -6.12 -1.45 1.69
CA SER A 26 -5.63 -1.06 3.03
C SER A 26 -5.46 0.46 3.14
N ARG A 27 -4.85 1.11 2.13
CA ARG A 27 -4.66 2.58 2.15
C ARG A 27 -5.98 3.35 2.07
N ILE A 28 -6.98 2.86 1.35
CA ILE A 28 -8.31 3.48 1.30
C ILE A 28 -9.02 3.32 2.64
N MET A 29 -8.90 2.16 3.27
CA MET A 29 -9.49 1.91 4.58
C MET A 29 -8.83 2.74 5.68
N GLU A 30 -7.51 2.94 5.65
CA GLU A 30 -6.83 3.86 6.57
C GLU A 30 -7.35 5.29 6.42
N LEU A 31 -7.47 5.77 5.18
CA LEU A 31 -8.06 7.08 4.91
C LEU A 31 -9.52 7.15 5.42
N TYR A 32 -10.31 6.08 5.20
CA TYR A 32 -11.72 6.04 5.61
C TYR A 32 -11.90 6.05 7.13
N ARG A 33 -11.03 5.37 7.87
CA ARG A 33 -11.02 5.41 9.36
C ARG A 33 -10.80 6.82 9.89
N CYS A 34 -9.92 7.59 9.23
CA CYS A 34 -9.55 8.96 9.62
C CYS A 34 -10.50 10.04 9.07
N MET A 35 -11.43 9.68 8.16
CA MET A 35 -12.37 10.62 7.56
C MET A 35 -13.46 11.04 8.57
N ASP A 36 -13.82 12.34 8.61
CA ASP A 36 -15.02 12.79 9.30
C ASP A 36 -16.27 12.33 8.55
N ARG A 37 -16.79 11.17 8.98
CA ARG A 37 -17.92 10.50 8.32
C ARG A 37 -19.26 11.24 8.47
N SER A 38 -19.32 12.24 9.33
CA SER A 38 -20.48 13.15 9.37
C SER A 38 -20.51 14.12 8.18
N LYS A 39 -19.38 14.32 7.50
CA LYS A 39 -19.22 15.21 6.35
C LYS A 39 -19.02 14.48 5.03
N VAL A 40 -18.20 13.43 5.04
CA VAL A 40 -17.88 12.62 3.85
C VAL A 40 -17.98 11.14 4.17
N GLN A 41 -18.81 10.43 3.42
CA GLN A 41 -19.04 9.01 3.56
C GLN A 41 -18.52 8.27 2.32
N PHE A 42 -17.79 7.16 2.52
CA PHE A 42 -17.32 6.32 1.43
C PHE A 42 -18.28 5.17 1.19
N ASP A 43 -18.51 4.89 -0.10
CA ASP A 43 -19.14 3.69 -0.59
C ASP A 43 -18.21 2.97 -1.55
N PHE A 44 -18.43 1.68 -1.74
CA PHE A 44 -17.53 0.82 -2.49
C PHE A 44 -18.29 0.08 -3.59
N LEU A 45 -17.80 0.18 -4.82
CA LEU A 45 -18.25 -0.60 -5.96
C LEU A 45 -17.18 -1.63 -6.28
N VAL A 46 -17.51 -2.91 -6.15
CA VAL A 46 -16.58 -4.00 -6.36
C VAL A 46 -17.01 -4.93 -7.49
N HIS A 47 -16.07 -5.70 -8.02
CA HIS A 47 -16.28 -6.59 -9.15
C HIS A 47 -16.31 -8.07 -8.72
N THR A 48 -16.88 -8.33 -7.57
CA THR A 48 -17.08 -9.66 -6.99
C THR A 48 -18.25 -9.63 -6.03
N ASP A 49 -18.96 -10.74 -5.91
CA ASP A 49 -20.02 -10.99 -4.94
C ASP A 49 -19.50 -11.60 -3.62
N LYS A 50 -18.19 -11.94 -3.58
CA LYS A 50 -17.59 -12.54 -2.40
C LYS A 50 -17.28 -11.48 -1.35
N GLU A 51 -17.66 -11.77 -0.10
CA GLU A 51 -17.26 -10.98 1.05
C GLU A 51 -15.74 -10.92 1.15
N GLY A 52 -15.21 -9.70 1.25
CA GLY A 52 -13.81 -9.46 1.47
C GLY A 52 -13.51 -9.14 2.93
N HIS A 53 -12.23 -9.09 3.25
CA HIS A 53 -11.74 -8.83 4.61
C HIS A 53 -12.32 -7.55 5.22
N TYR A 54 -12.38 -6.47 4.45
CA TYR A 54 -12.87 -5.17 4.93
C TYR A 54 -14.38 -4.98 4.84
N SER A 55 -15.13 -5.97 4.31
CA SER A 55 -16.56 -5.79 4.04
C SER A 55 -17.38 -5.49 5.30
N LYS A 56 -17.09 -6.17 6.40
CA LYS A 56 -17.74 -5.95 7.69
C LYS A 56 -17.45 -4.55 8.22
N GLU A 57 -16.18 -4.17 8.26
CA GLU A 57 -15.74 -2.86 8.76
C GLU A 57 -16.30 -1.69 7.92
N ILE A 58 -16.35 -1.83 6.59
CA ILE A 58 -16.96 -0.82 5.71
C ILE A 58 -18.40 -0.53 6.14
N ARG A 59 -19.20 -1.58 6.39
CA ARG A 59 -20.60 -1.44 6.83
C ARG A 59 -20.71 -0.84 8.24
N GLU A 60 -19.84 -1.25 9.16
CA GLU A 60 -19.79 -0.71 10.52
C GLU A 60 -19.43 0.79 10.53
N LEU A 61 -18.61 1.23 9.59
CA LEU A 61 -18.29 2.64 9.37
C LEU A 61 -19.39 3.42 8.62
N GLY A 62 -20.50 2.75 8.21
CA GLY A 62 -21.65 3.34 7.54
C GLY A 62 -21.56 3.38 6.01
N GLY A 63 -20.55 2.71 5.41
CA GLY A 63 -20.40 2.58 3.97
C GLY A 63 -21.25 1.44 3.39
N HIS A 64 -21.67 1.60 2.12
CA HIS A 64 -22.32 0.57 1.36
C HIS A 64 -21.35 -0.13 0.40
N ILE A 65 -21.63 -1.40 0.12
CA ILE A 65 -20.86 -2.18 -0.86
C ILE A 65 -21.82 -2.61 -1.97
N TYR A 66 -21.51 -2.22 -3.19
CA TYR A 66 -22.23 -2.55 -4.41
C TYR A 66 -21.41 -3.50 -5.26
N ASN A 67 -22.07 -4.43 -5.93
CA ASN A 67 -21.40 -5.44 -6.73
C ASN A 67 -21.75 -5.26 -8.22
N LEU A 68 -20.72 -5.29 -9.07
CA LEU A 68 -20.88 -5.36 -10.52
C LEU A 68 -20.19 -6.61 -11.07
N PRO A 69 -20.63 -7.12 -12.22
CA PRO A 69 -19.95 -8.20 -12.91
C PRO A 69 -18.49 -7.84 -13.18
N ARG A 70 -17.59 -8.81 -13.07
CA ARG A 70 -16.19 -8.62 -13.42
C ARG A 70 -16.06 -8.34 -14.92
N PHE A 71 -15.35 -7.28 -15.25
CA PHE A 71 -15.06 -6.97 -16.66
C PHE A 71 -14.21 -8.08 -17.31
N GLN A 72 -14.69 -8.56 -18.44
CA GLN A 72 -13.97 -9.38 -19.40
C GLN A 72 -14.17 -8.76 -20.79
N VAL A 73 -13.19 -8.92 -21.70
CA VAL A 73 -13.29 -8.29 -23.02
C VAL A 73 -14.56 -8.73 -23.76
N ILE A 74 -14.95 -10.00 -23.58
CA ILE A 74 -16.13 -10.60 -24.22
C ILE A 74 -17.47 -10.08 -23.68
N ASN A 75 -17.52 -9.55 -22.44
CA ASN A 75 -18.76 -9.07 -21.81
C ASN A 75 -18.89 -7.53 -21.81
N LEU A 76 -18.16 -6.83 -22.67
CA LEU A 76 -18.11 -5.35 -22.67
C LEU A 76 -19.50 -4.69 -22.74
N ALA A 77 -20.41 -5.23 -23.54
CA ALA A 77 -21.76 -4.68 -23.71
C ALA A 77 -22.60 -4.81 -22.43
N GLU A 78 -22.56 -6.00 -21.82
CA GLU A 78 -23.22 -6.31 -20.54
C GLU A 78 -22.65 -5.48 -19.41
N TYR A 79 -21.32 -5.41 -19.30
CA TYR A 79 -20.63 -4.59 -18.32
C TYR A 79 -21.02 -3.10 -18.41
N LYS A 80 -21.05 -2.54 -19.62
CA LYS A 80 -21.53 -1.16 -19.84
C LYS A 80 -23.00 -1.00 -19.46
N LYS A 81 -23.85 -1.98 -19.73
CA LYS A 81 -25.26 -1.95 -19.35
C LYS A 81 -25.42 -1.92 -17.82
N ALA A 82 -24.72 -2.82 -17.11
CA ALA A 82 -24.76 -2.87 -15.65
C ALA A 82 -24.32 -1.53 -15.01
N ILE A 83 -23.25 -0.93 -15.51
CA ILE A 83 -22.77 0.38 -15.02
C ILE A 83 -23.79 1.50 -15.30
N ARG A 84 -24.44 1.50 -16.47
CA ARG A 84 -25.49 2.48 -16.78
C ARG A 84 -26.68 2.36 -15.84
N CYS A 85 -27.15 1.14 -15.59
CA CYS A 85 -28.22 0.87 -14.63
C CYS A 85 -27.83 1.37 -13.24
N PHE A 86 -26.63 1.00 -12.75
CA PHE A 86 -26.13 1.45 -11.48
C PHE A 86 -26.15 2.98 -11.31
N PHE A 87 -25.54 3.74 -12.23
CA PHE A 87 -25.55 5.21 -12.15
C PHE A 87 -26.90 5.85 -12.51
N ALA A 88 -27.84 5.12 -13.10
CA ALA A 88 -29.22 5.58 -13.23
C ALA A 88 -29.98 5.54 -11.92
N GLU A 89 -29.73 4.53 -11.10
CA GLU A 89 -30.36 4.30 -9.79
C GLU A 89 -29.70 5.09 -8.67
N HIS A 90 -28.36 5.25 -8.72
CA HIS A 90 -27.54 5.89 -7.70
C HIS A 90 -27.10 7.30 -8.11
N LYS A 91 -27.88 8.30 -7.70
CA LYS A 91 -27.63 9.74 -8.00
C LYS A 91 -26.96 10.49 -6.85
N GLU A 92 -26.82 9.84 -5.70
CA GLU A 92 -26.32 10.43 -4.44
C GLU A 92 -24.82 10.73 -4.46
N PHE A 93 -24.05 10.12 -5.38
CA PHE A 93 -22.60 10.28 -5.41
C PHE A 93 -22.18 11.64 -5.98
N LEU A 94 -21.39 12.40 -5.21
CA LEU A 94 -20.76 13.63 -5.68
C LEU A 94 -19.41 13.36 -6.37
N ALA A 95 -18.73 12.28 -6.02
CA ALA A 95 -17.49 11.86 -6.65
C ALA A 95 -17.44 10.36 -6.87
N VAL A 96 -16.77 9.94 -7.94
CA VAL A 96 -16.40 8.54 -8.23
C VAL A 96 -14.90 8.48 -8.40
N GLN A 97 -14.23 7.74 -7.51
CA GLN A 97 -12.79 7.53 -7.55
C GLN A 97 -12.47 6.09 -7.95
N GLY A 98 -11.92 5.94 -9.15
CA GLY A 98 -11.59 4.65 -9.73
C GLY A 98 -10.14 4.24 -9.50
N HIS A 99 -9.95 3.10 -8.84
CA HIS A 99 -8.61 2.54 -8.57
C HIS A 99 -8.20 1.45 -9.56
N MET A 100 -9.15 0.96 -10.36
CA MET A 100 -8.91 0.00 -11.45
C MET A 100 -8.73 0.75 -12.76
N THR A 101 -7.53 1.28 -13.02
CA THR A 101 -7.25 2.25 -14.10
C THR A 101 -7.55 1.74 -15.51
N SER A 102 -7.55 0.43 -15.76
CA SER A 102 -7.97 -0.13 -17.06
C SER A 102 -9.46 0.05 -17.31
N THR A 103 -10.31 -0.39 -16.38
CA THR A 103 -11.77 -0.30 -16.51
C THR A 103 -12.31 1.10 -16.21
N ALA A 104 -11.55 1.95 -15.53
CA ALA A 104 -11.90 3.35 -15.26
C ALA A 104 -12.19 4.13 -16.55
N SER A 105 -11.49 3.82 -17.64
CA SER A 105 -11.77 4.43 -18.96
C SER A 105 -13.15 4.08 -19.53
N ILE A 106 -13.85 3.10 -18.93
CA ILE A 106 -15.21 2.69 -19.31
C ILE A 106 -16.23 3.28 -18.35
N TYR A 107 -16.07 3.07 -17.03
CA TYR A 107 -17.11 3.46 -16.08
C TYR A 107 -17.11 4.95 -15.71
N LEU A 108 -15.97 5.64 -15.67
CA LEU A 108 -15.95 7.08 -15.34
C LEU A 108 -16.70 7.93 -16.38
N PRO A 109 -16.53 7.74 -17.71
CA PRO A 109 -17.34 8.45 -18.69
C PRO A 109 -18.84 8.13 -18.59
N ILE A 110 -19.21 6.91 -18.22
CA ILE A 110 -20.62 6.54 -18.05
C ILE A 110 -21.18 7.24 -16.80
N ALA A 111 -20.45 7.29 -15.69
CA ALA A 111 -20.83 8.05 -14.51
C ALA A 111 -21.04 9.54 -14.84
N LYS A 112 -20.07 10.15 -15.52
CA LYS A 112 -20.15 11.56 -15.95
C LYS A 112 -21.34 11.86 -16.86
N LYS A 113 -21.66 10.93 -17.77
CA LYS A 113 -22.83 11.05 -18.64
C LYS A 113 -24.16 10.94 -17.87
N ALA A 114 -24.20 10.06 -16.85
CA ALA A 114 -25.39 9.85 -16.02
C ALA A 114 -25.64 11.02 -15.06
N ASN A 115 -24.57 11.66 -14.58
CA ASN A 115 -24.62 12.86 -13.73
C ASN A 115 -23.47 13.80 -14.13
N PRO A 116 -23.72 14.87 -14.94
CA PRO A 116 -22.68 15.81 -15.36
C PRO A 116 -21.99 16.56 -14.20
N ALA A 117 -22.63 16.66 -13.03
CA ALA A 117 -22.06 17.32 -11.85
C ALA A 117 -21.09 16.42 -11.06
N ILE A 118 -21.10 15.10 -11.30
CA ILE A 118 -20.24 14.16 -10.57
C ILE A 118 -18.76 14.42 -10.88
N VAL A 119 -17.93 14.41 -9.84
CA VAL A 119 -16.47 14.53 -10.00
C VAL A 119 -15.89 13.15 -10.27
N THR A 120 -15.21 13.00 -11.41
CA THR A 120 -14.58 11.73 -11.80
C THR A 120 -13.08 11.77 -11.57
N ILE A 121 -12.57 10.77 -10.87
CA ILE A 121 -11.16 10.67 -10.46
C ILE A 121 -10.60 9.31 -10.88
N ALA A 122 -9.55 9.31 -11.69
CA ALA A 122 -8.76 8.11 -11.98
C ALA A 122 -7.53 8.09 -11.07
N HIS A 123 -7.38 7.07 -10.22
CA HIS A 123 -6.29 6.97 -9.26
C HIS A 123 -5.37 5.79 -9.60
N ALA A 124 -4.15 6.08 -10.07
CA ALA A 124 -3.12 5.10 -10.35
C ALA A 124 -2.44 4.66 -9.03
N ARG A 125 -2.64 3.39 -8.64
CA ARG A 125 -2.07 2.79 -7.43
C ARG A 125 -0.84 1.91 -7.69
N SER A 126 -0.54 1.62 -8.97
CA SER A 126 0.56 0.77 -9.38
C SER A 126 1.00 1.09 -10.80
N ALA A 127 2.30 0.97 -11.06
CA ALA A 127 2.88 1.03 -12.40
C ALA A 127 2.71 -0.29 -13.17
N GLY A 128 2.39 -1.39 -12.49
CA GLY A 128 2.33 -2.72 -13.07
C GLY A 128 1.25 -2.89 -14.15
N VAL A 129 1.59 -3.68 -15.16
CA VAL A 129 0.67 -4.14 -16.22
C VAL A 129 0.89 -5.63 -16.41
N ASP A 130 -0.20 -6.39 -16.51
CA ASP A 130 -0.13 -7.82 -16.85
C ASP A 130 0.63 -8.04 -18.17
N LYS A 131 1.25 -9.21 -18.32
CA LYS A 131 1.92 -9.61 -19.56
C LYS A 131 0.90 -10.14 -20.60
N GLY A 132 1.31 -10.21 -21.86
CA GLY A 132 0.52 -10.79 -22.93
C GLY A 132 -0.67 -9.94 -23.38
N LEU A 133 -1.69 -10.58 -23.97
CA LEU A 133 -2.88 -9.94 -24.56
C LEU A 133 -3.64 -9.05 -23.55
N LYS A 134 -3.77 -9.52 -22.31
CA LYS A 134 -4.43 -8.77 -21.23
C LYS A 134 -3.69 -7.46 -20.93
N GLY A 135 -2.36 -7.47 -20.92
CA GLY A 135 -1.54 -6.28 -20.75
C GLY A 135 -1.70 -5.29 -21.91
N TYR A 136 -1.79 -5.79 -23.15
CA TYR A 136 -2.04 -4.94 -24.31
C TYR A 136 -3.40 -4.22 -24.22
N VAL A 137 -4.46 -4.96 -23.89
CA VAL A 137 -5.80 -4.39 -23.69
C VAL A 137 -5.78 -3.35 -22.56
N THR A 138 -5.11 -3.66 -21.46
CA THR A 138 -4.96 -2.72 -20.32
C THR A 138 -4.28 -1.41 -20.76
N LYS A 139 -3.19 -1.49 -21.53
CA LYS A 139 -2.48 -0.31 -22.06
C LYS A 139 -3.39 0.52 -22.98
N LEU A 140 -4.13 -0.13 -23.87
CA LEU A 140 -5.06 0.51 -24.78
C LEU A 140 -6.18 1.25 -24.01
N LEU A 141 -6.77 0.63 -23.00
CA LEU A 141 -7.80 1.24 -22.17
C LEU A 141 -7.24 2.43 -21.37
N ARG A 142 -6.03 2.29 -20.79
CA ARG A 142 -5.35 3.36 -20.03
C ARG A 142 -4.99 4.58 -20.90
N SER A 143 -4.65 4.39 -22.18
CA SER A 143 -4.17 5.48 -23.05
C SER A 143 -5.13 6.65 -23.16
N SER A 144 -6.44 6.39 -23.15
CA SER A 144 -7.49 7.40 -23.23
C SER A 144 -8.00 7.90 -21.88
N LEU A 145 -7.61 7.27 -20.77
CA LEU A 145 -8.17 7.51 -19.43
C LEU A 145 -8.00 8.96 -18.98
N LYS A 146 -6.81 9.52 -19.21
CA LYS A 146 -6.48 10.91 -18.84
C LYS A 146 -7.37 11.99 -19.48
N HIS A 147 -8.04 11.67 -20.60
CA HIS A 147 -8.98 12.57 -21.30
C HIS A 147 -10.44 12.27 -20.95
N LYS A 148 -10.70 11.31 -20.06
CA LYS A 148 -12.02 10.81 -19.71
C LYS A 148 -12.36 10.98 -18.23
N THR A 149 -11.57 11.74 -17.51
CA THR A 149 -11.71 11.96 -16.07
C THR A 149 -11.41 13.43 -15.74
N ASP A 150 -12.05 13.96 -14.72
CA ASP A 150 -11.82 15.34 -14.28
C ASP A 150 -10.45 15.46 -13.58
N TYR A 151 -10.05 14.44 -12.79
CA TYR A 151 -8.77 14.42 -12.07
C TYR A 151 -8.01 13.12 -12.30
N CYS A 152 -6.69 13.25 -12.47
CA CYS A 152 -5.73 12.14 -12.51
C CYS A 152 -4.93 12.14 -11.21
N PHE A 153 -5.15 11.15 -10.35
CA PHE A 153 -4.39 10.94 -9.12
C PHE A 153 -3.41 9.78 -9.28
N THR A 154 -2.31 9.84 -8.56
CA THR A 154 -1.31 8.77 -8.49
C THR A 154 -0.74 8.65 -7.09
N CYS A 155 -0.30 7.44 -6.69
CA CYS A 155 0.41 7.25 -5.41
C CYS A 155 1.91 7.55 -5.51
N SER A 156 2.50 7.51 -6.72
CA SER A 156 3.91 7.80 -6.98
C SER A 156 4.10 8.35 -8.38
N LYS A 157 5.23 9.01 -8.62
CA LYS A 157 5.59 9.51 -9.96
C LYS A 157 5.61 8.39 -11.00
N GLU A 158 6.20 7.24 -10.66
CA GLU A 158 6.30 6.09 -11.57
C GLU A 158 4.93 5.53 -11.96
N ALA A 159 4.02 5.38 -11.00
CA ALA A 159 2.65 4.93 -11.27
C ALA A 159 1.91 5.95 -12.15
N GLY A 160 2.11 7.24 -11.90
CA GLY A 160 1.56 8.32 -12.73
C GLY A 160 2.08 8.29 -14.16
N GLU A 161 3.39 8.15 -14.35
CA GLU A 161 4.01 8.05 -15.66
C GLU A 161 3.56 6.80 -16.44
N ALA A 162 3.43 5.67 -15.76
CA ALA A 162 2.99 4.41 -16.35
C ALA A 162 1.53 4.44 -16.83
N VAL A 163 0.65 5.16 -16.12
CA VAL A 163 -0.79 5.20 -16.41
C VAL A 163 -1.18 6.38 -17.29
N PHE A 164 -0.67 7.58 -16.98
CA PHE A 164 -1.10 8.82 -17.63
C PHE A 164 -0.06 9.37 -18.62
N GLY A 165 1.17 8.87 -18.57
CA GLY A 165 2.30 9.24 -19.42
C GLY A 165 3.17 10.35 -18.83
N LYS A 166 4.47 10.29 -19.14
CA LYS A 166 5.51 11.21 -18.64
C LYS A 166 5.20 12.68 -18.86
N ASP A 167 4.63 13.03 -20.01
CA ASP A 167 4.30 14.42 -20.35
C ASP A 167 3.21 15.01 -19.45
N TRP A 168 2.20 14.20 -19.06
CA TRP A 168 1.15 14.68 -18.18
C TRP A 168 1.66 14.89 -16.76
N VAL A 169 2.50 13.99 -16.27
CA VAL A 169 3.17 14.14 -14.97
C VAL A 169 4.05 15.38 -14.97
N ARG A 170 4.90 15.55 -16.00
CA ARG A 170 5.79 16.72 -16.12
C ARG A 170 5.05 18.05 -16.18
N LYS A 171 3.85 18.08 -16.82
CA LYS A 171 3.00 19.27 -16.92
C LYS A 171 2.17 19.54 -15.66
N GLY A 172 2.35 18.77 -14.57
CA GLY A 172 1.60 18.91 -13.32
C GLY A 172 0.10 18.56 -13.41
N LYS A 173 -0.31 17.82 -14.47
CA LYS A 173 -1.71 17.41 -14.67
C LYS A 173 -2.08 16.11 -13.93
N VAL A 174 -1.12 15.49 -13.28
CA VAL A 174 -1.29 14.31 -12.42
C VAL A 174 -0.92 14.71 -11.01
N ILE A 175 -1.83 14.50 -10.08
CA ILE A 175 -1.71 14.92 -8.69
C ILE A 175 -1.26 13.72 -7.86
N THR A 176 -0.17 13.87 -7.13
CA THR A 176 0.33 12.80 -6.26
C THR A 176 -0.40 12.82 -4.94
N ILE A 177 -1.09 11.73 -4.63
CA ILE A 177 -1.70 11.43 -3.33
C ILE A 177 -0.95 10.21 -2.79
N PRO A 178 0.06 10.38 -1.94
CA PRO A 178 0.89 9.27 -1.48
C PRO A 178 0.08 8.26 -0.69
N ASN A 179 0.61 7.05 -0.57
CA ASN A 179 0.05 6.00 0.28
C ASN A 179 0.39 6.34 1.75
N ALA A 180 -0.34 7.30 2.30
CA ALA A 180 -0.15 7.76 3.67
C ALA A 180 -0.50 6.67 4.70
N ILE A 181 0.10 6.77 5.87
CA ILE A 181 -0.05 5.86 7.01
C ILE A 181 -0.50 6.64 8.25
N ASP A 182 -1.07 5.98 9.23
CA ASP A 182 -1.28 6.57 10.55
C ASP A 182 0.05 6.57 11.31
N VAL A 183 0.77 7.68 11.24
CA VAL A 183 2.09 7.82 11.87
C VAL A 183 2.04 7.65 13.38
N ASN A 184 0.91 7.94 14.04
CA ASN A 184 0.74 7.78 15.47
C ASN A 184 0.60 6.31 15.86
N ARG A 185 -0.09 5.52 15.03
CA ARG A 185 -0.26 4.07 15.22
C ARG A 185 1.08 3.32 15.20
N PHE A 186 2.03 3.78 14.38
CA PHE A 186 3.35 3.14 14.25
C PHE A 186 4.40 3.72 15.19
N GLN A 187 4.09 4.75 15.97
CA GLN A 187 5.03 5.34 16.90
C GLN A 187 5.66 4.28 17.81
N TYR A 188 6.98 4.39 18.02
CA TYR A 188 7.71 3.47 18.88
C TYR A 188 7.16 3.43 20.31
N ASN A 189 6.97 2.23 20.83
CA ASN A 189 6.48 1.94 22.16
C ASN A 189 7.28 0.81 22.82
N GLU A 190 8.08 1.16 23.82
CA GLU A 190 8.96 0.21 24.51
C GLU A 190 8.18 -0.88 25.27
N ALA A 191 7.00 -0.57 25.81
CA ALA A 191 6.20 -1.57 26.53
C ALA A 191 5.67 -2.63 25.54
N VAL A 192 5.17 -2.22 24.37
CA VAL A 192 4.72 -3.12 23.32
C VAL A 192 5.90 -3.94 22.78
N ARG A 193 7.09 -3.33 22.64
CA ARG A 193 8.30 -4.06 22.26
C ARG A 193 8.60 -5.21 23.21
N LYS A 194 8.60 -4.95 24.52
CA LYS A 194 8.86 -5.98 25.55
C LYS A 194 7.81 -7.08 25.50
N GLU A 195 6.54 -6.71 25.35
CA GLU A 195 5.42 -7.65 25.27
C GLU A 195 5.57 -8.60 24.06
N ILE A 196 5.72 -8.05 22.84
CA ILE A 196 5.82 -8.86 21.62
C ILE A 196 7.10 -9.71 21.61
N ARG A 197 8.23 -9.18 22.09
CA ARG A 197 9.47 -9.95 22.17
C ARG A 197 9.34 -11.11 23.15
N ALA A 198 8.61 -10.95 24.26
CA ALA A 198 8.31 -12.02 25.19
C ALA A 198 7.36 -13.07 24.59
N GLU A 199 6.30 -12.62 23.91
CA GLU A 199 5.36 -13.50 23.19
C GLU A 199 6.07 -14.40 22.17
N LEU A 200 7.04 -13.84 21.44
CA LEU A 200 7.78 -14.56 20.40
C LEU A 200 9.03 -15.29 20.91
N GLY A 201 9.41 -15.15 22.18
CA GLY A 201 10.61 -15.78 22.76
C GLY A 201 11.93 -15.24 22.17
N ILE A 202 11.96 -13.94 21.82
CA ILE A 202 13.11 -13.28 21.15
C ILE A 202 13.67 -12.09 21.95
N GLN A 203 13.54 -12.12 23.30
CA GLN A 203 13.91 -11.00 24.17
C GLN A 203 15.37 -10.56 23.97
N ASP A 204 16.29 -11.53 23.92
CA ASP A 204 17.74 -11.32 23.84
C ASP A 204 18.29 -11.47 22.42
N LYS A 205 17.42 -11.43 21.38
CA LYS A 205 17.83 -11.58 20.00
C LYS A 205 17.98 -10.23 19.29
N PHE A 206 18.87 -10.15 18.30
CA PHE A 206 18.85 -9.11 17.30
C PHE A 206 17.87 -9.51 16.20
N VAL A 207 16.81 -8.75 16.03
CA VAL A 207 15.63 -9.13 15.25
C VAL A 207 15.58 -8.40 13.92
N ILE A 208 15.70 -9.15 12.84
CA ILE A 208 15.41 -8.68 11.49
C ILE A 208 13.91 -8.83 11.22
N GLY A 209 13.26 -7.77 10.79
CA GLY A 209 11.85 -7.78 10.41
C GLY A 209 11.63 -7.64 8.91
N HIS A 210 10.61 -8.35 8.40
CA HIS A 210 10.09 -8.14 7.04
C HIS A 210 8.56 -8.25 7.05
N VAL A 211 7.90 -7.32 6.36
CA VAL A 211 6.43 -7.29 6.23
C VAL A 211 6.07 -7.21 4.76
N GLY A 212 5.37 -8.23 4.25
CA GLY A 212 4.93 -8.28 2.87
C GLY A 212 4.41 -9.64 2.43
N ARG A 213 3.63 -9.67 1.33
CA ARG A 213 3.16 -10.92 0.74
C ARG A 213 4.34 -11.80 0.30
N PHE A 214 4.30 -13.09 0.59
CA PHE A 214 5.33 -14.05 0.17
C PHE A 214 5.15 -14.38 -1.33
N GLY A 215 5.60 -13.46 -2.15
CA GLY A 215 5.55 -13.54 -3.59
C GLY A 215 6.90 -13.19 -4.22
N PHE A 216 7.10 -13.58 -5.48
CA PHE A 216 8.35 -13.39 -6.22
C PHE A 216 8.94 -11.98 -6.09
N MET A 217 8.08 -10.94 -6.14
CA MET A 217 8.55 -9.55 -6.12
C MET A 217 9.19 -9.14 -4.78
N LYS A 218 8.81 -9.74 -3.66
CA LYS A 218 9.35 -9.43 -2.32
C LYS A 218 10.71 -10.05 -2.07
N ASN A 219 11.12 -11.02 -2.90
CA ASN A 219 12.45 -11.62 -2.92
C ASN A 219 12.91 -12.18 -1.55
N HIS A 220 12.01 -12.93 -0.90
CA HIS A 220 12.30 -13.56 0.38
C HIS A 220 13.49 -14.53 0.29
N THR A 221 13.74 -15.11 -0.87
CA THR A 221 14.90 -15.98 -1.08
C THR A 221 16.21 -15.24 -0.87
N TYR A 222 16.33 -14.02 -1.37
CA TYR A 222 17.52 -13.20 -1.11
C TYR A 222 17.58 -12.74 0.36
N LEU A 223 16.44 -12.44 0.99
CA LEU A 223 16.40 -12.13 2.42
C LEU A 223 16.94 -13.29 3.28
N VAL A 224 16.60 -14.53 2.92
CA VAL A 224 17.11 -15.73 3.60
C VAL A 224 18.63 -15.86 3.43
N ASP A 225 19.17 -15.55 2.24
CA ASP A 225 20.63 -15.53 2.04
C ASP A 225 21.31 -14.48 2.93
N VAL A 226 20.77 -13.26 3.01
CA VAL A 226 21.28 -12.21 3.91
C VAL A 226 21.20 -12.66 5.37
N PHE A 227 20.09 -13.28 5.77
CA PHE A 227 19.92 -13.80 7.15
C PHE A 227 20.91 -14.90 7.47
N ALA A 228 21.20 -15.79 6.54
CA ALA A 228 22.20 -16.83 6.72
C ALA A 228 23.62 -16.23 6.94
N GLU A 229 23.98 -15.18 6.18
CA GLU A 229 25.24 -14.45 6.37
C GLU A 229 25.33 -13.73 7.72
N LEU A 230 24.21 -13.21 8.23
CA LEU A 230 24.12 -12.64 9.58
C LEU A 230 24.34 -13.74 10.65
N CYS A 231 23.71 -14.91 10.50
CA CYS A 231 23.86 -16.03 11.44
C CYS A 231 25.27 -16.62 11.50
N LYS A 232 26.09 -16.46 10.45
CA LYS A 232 27.53 -16.82 10.49
C LYS A 232 28.34 -15.92 11.42
N GLN A 233 27.88 -14.68 11.63
CA GLN A 233 28.62 -13.65 12.36
C GLN A 233 28.07 -13.42 13.78
N ARG A 234 26.80 -13.79 14.04
CA ARG A 234 26.12 -13.62 15.33
C ARG A 234 25.17 -14.79 15.61
N GLU A 235 25.24 -15.34 16.82
CA GLU A 235 24.37 -16.45 17.25
C GLU A 235 22.98 -15.97 17.70
N ASP A 236 22.89 -14.73 18.18
CA ASP A 236 21.68 -14.12 18.74
C ASP A 236 20.73 -13.52 17.69
N MET A 237 20.76 -14.04 16.47
CA MET A 237 19.89 -13.56 15.39
C MET A 237 18.50 -14.19 15.44
N ALA A 238 17.47 -13.39 15.09
CA ALA A 238 16.14 -13.86 14.76
C ALA A 238 15.59 -13.15 13.54
N LEU A 239 14.79 -13.84 12.72
CA LEU A 239 14.08 -13.29 11.57
C LEU A 239 12.58 -13.42 11.80
N VAL A 240 11.84 -12.31 11.68
CA VAL A 240 10.38 -12.30 11.79
C VAL A 240 9.77 -11.92 10.45
N LEU A 241 8.99 -12.83 9.89
CA LEU A 241 8.32 -12.71 8.60
C LEU A 241 6.81 -12.58 8.79
N ILE A 242 6.23 -11.45 8.33
CA ILE A 242 4.79 -11.20 8.40
C ILE A 242 4.21 -11.13 6.99
N GLY A 243 3.27 -12.01 6.71
CA GLY A 243 2.60 -12.17 5.44
C GLY A 243 2.34 -13.63 5.12
N LYS A 244 1.72 -13.87 3.98
CA LYS A 244 1.50 -15.18 3.37
C LYS A 244 1.63 -15.09 1.85
N GLY A 245 1.89 -16.18 1.19
CA GLY A 245 1.90 -16.23 -0.27
C GLY A 245 2.46 -17.53 -0.83
N GLU A 246 2.50 -17.55 -2.15
CA GLU A 246 2.92 -18.72 -2.95
C GLU A 246 4.37 -19.14 -2.75
N GLU A 247 5.23 -18.25 -2.26
CA GLU A 247 6.66 -18.52 -2.05
C GLU A 247 6.98 -19.11 -0.65
N GLU A 248 6.00 -19.28 0.23
CA GLU A 248 6.23 -19.71 1.64
C GLU A 248 6.97 -21.06 1.71
N GLU A 249 6.54 -22.03 0.89
CA GLU A 249 7.20 -23.36 0.85
C GLU A 249 8.65 -23.27 0.33
N ASN A 250 8.90 -22.38 -0.65
CA ASN A 250 10.26 -22.17 -1.17
C ASN A 250 11.19 -21.53 -0.14
N ILE A 251 10.65 -20.65 0.72
CA ILE A 251 11.39 -20.03 1.82
C ILE A 251 11.82 -21.11 2.84
N HIS A 252 10.90 -21.99 3.26
CA HIS A 252 11.20 -23.10 4.16
C HIS A 252 12.25 -24.06 3.59
N LYS A 253 12.09 -24.47 2.31
CA LYS A 253 13.07 -25.31 1.63
C LYS A 253 14.47 -24.69 1.61
N LYS A 254 14.54 -23.38 1.35
CA LYS A 254 15.81 -22.66 1.31
C LYS A 254 16.46 -22.56 2.68
N LEU A 255 15.71 -22.28 3.74
CA LEU A 255 16.21 -22.24 5.12
C LEU A 255 16.84 -23.57 5.52
N LYS A 256 16.15 -24.69 5.27
CA LYS A 256 16.66 -26.05 5.55
C LYS A 256 17.92 -26.36 4.76
N LYS A 257 17.92 -26.07 3.47
CA LYS A 257 19.08 -26.28 2.60
C LYS A 257 20.31 -25.53 3.14
N LEU A 258 20.18 -24.22 3.39
CA LEU A 258 21.28 -23.40 3.88
C LEU A 258 21.68 -23.79 5.31
N GLY A 259 20.73 -24.20 6.17
CA GLY A 259 21.00 -24.75 7.49
C GLY A 259 21.94 -25.97 7.41
N THR A 260 21.64 -26.92 6.54
CA THR A 260 22.48 -28.09 6.29
C THR A 260 23.85 -27.72 5.71
N GLU A 261 23.86 -26.89 4.66
CA GLU A 261 25.11 -26.53 3.94
C GLU A 261 26.08 -25.70 4.78
N LEU A 262 25.59 -24.79 5.62
CA LEU A 262 26.43 -23.82 6.34
C LEU A 262 26.68 -24.20 7.81
N PHE A 263 25.76 -24.93 8.41
CA PHE A 263 25.80 -25.24 9.85
C PHE A 263 25.72 -26.75 10.17
N GLY A 264 25.56 -27.59 9.15
CA GLY A 264 25.48 -29.05 9.32
C GLY A 264 24.14 -29.56 9.91
N ASP A 265 23.15 -28.68 10.08
CA ASP A 265 21.84 -28.99 10.64
C ASP A 265 20.73 -28.25 9.88
N GLU A 266 19.75 -28.97 9.36
CA GLU A 266 18.64 -28.38 8.61
C GLU A 266 17.78 -27.40 9.43
N GLN A 267 17.76 -27.57 10.76
CA GLN A 267 17.00 -26.71 11.68
C GLN A 267 17.80 -25.47 12.15
N ALA A 268 19.08 -25.40 11.87
CA ALA A 268 19.96 -24.34 12.38
C ALA A 268 19.50 -22.92 12.02
N LEU A 269 18.94 -22.72 10.83
CA LEU A 269 18.37 -21.43 10.40
C LEU A 269 16.86 -21.37 10.62
N GLU A 270 16.13 -22.47 10.32
CA GLU A 270 14.67 -22.48 10.40
C GLU A 270 14.17 -22.20 11.81
N SER A 271 14.85 -22.74 12.85
CA SER A 271 14.52 -22.50 14.27
C SER A 271 14.65 -21.03 14.70
N LYS A 272 15.39 -20.22 13.95
CA LYS A 272 15.58 -18.77 14.21
C LYS A 272 14.58 -17.88 13.45
N VAL A 273 13.63 -18.47 12.69
CA VAL A 273 12.68 -17.74 11.87
C VAL A 273 11.25 -17.89 12.39
N GLN A 274 10.56 -16.78 12.59
CA GLN A 274 9.17 -16.73 12.99
C GLN A 274 8.28 -16.39 11.79
N PHE A 275 7.42 -17.32 11.37
CA PHE A 275 6.42 -17.12 10.33
C PHE A 275 5.07 -16.77 10.99
N LEU A 276 4.67 -15.50 10.96
CA LEU A 276 3.51 -15.03 11.72
C LEU A 276 2.22 -14.99 10.87
N GLY A 277 2.30 -15.31 9.59
CA GLY A 277 1.16 -15.22 8.69
C GLY A 277 0.67 -13.76 8.50
N ASN A 278 -0.59 -13.61 8.08
CA ASN A 278 -1.18 -12.27 7.96
C ASN A 278 -1.54 -11.73 9.36
N ARG A 279 -1.09 -10.50 9.64
CA ARG A 279 -1.40 -9.78 10.88
C ARG A 279 -2.14 -8.48 10.58
N PHE A 280 -3.07 -8.09 11.45
CA PHE A 280 -3.85 -6.84 11.37
C PHE A 280 -3.31 -5.78 12.31
N ASP A 281 -2.62 -6.22 13.34
CA ASP A 281 -1.94 -5.46 14.38
C ASP A 281 -0.43 -5.37 14.08
N VAL A 282 -0.08 -5.21 12.81
CA VAL A 282 1.31 -5.23 12.34
C VAL A 282 2.17 -4.16 13.01
N GLU A 283 1.59 -3.03 13.39
CA GLU A 283 2.24 -1.93 14.11
C GLU A 283 2.88 -2.39 15.44
N ARG A 284 2.32 -3.41 16.09
CA ARG A 284 2.87 -3.98 17.31
C ARG A 284 4.17 -4.76 17.03
N TYR A 285 4.21 -5.47 15.91
CA TYR A 285 5.37 -6.28 15.53
C TYR A 285 6.56 -5.44 15.06
N TYR A 286 6.32 -4.27 14.41
CA TYR A 286 7.39 -3.33 14.10
C TYR A 286 8.14 -2.86 15.38
N GLN A 287 7.50 -2.87 16.54
CA GLN A 287 8.15 -2.54 17.82
C GLN A 287 9.21 -3.59 18.20
N ALA A 288 8.97 -4.86 17.87
CA ALA A 288 9.87 -5.96 18.22
C ALA A 288 11.14 -6.02 17.37
N PHE A 289 11.15 -5.47 16.16
CA PHE A 289 12.28 -5.52 15.25
C PHE A 289 13.44 -4.64 15.73
N ASP A 290 14.65 -4.93 15.32
CA ASP A 290 15.83 -4.08 15.47
C ASP A 290 16.22 -3.45 14.13
N TYR A 291 15.98 -4.16 13.04
CA TYR A 291 16.26 -3.71 11.69
C TYR A 291 15.19 -4.20 10.71
N PHE A 292 14.84 -3.39 9.72
CA PHE A 292 13.89 -3.75 8.68
C PHE A 292 14.60 -3.99 7.35
N VAL A 293 14.43 -5.17 6.75
CA VAL A 293 15.09 -5.55 5.49
C VAL A 293 14.07 -5.79 4.39
N PHE A 294 14.25 -5.12 3.24
CA PHE A 294 13.26 -5.14 2.16
C PHE A 294 13.89 -5.25 0.78
N PRO A 295 14.32 -6.47 0.35
CA PRO A 295 15.08 -6.70 -0.88
C PRO A 295 14.19 -6.89 -2.11
N SER A 296 13.04 -6.21 -2.20
CA SER A 296 12.09 -6.37 -3.30
C SER A 296 12.70 -6.05 -4.65
N THR A 297 12.35 -6.83 -5.67
CA THR A 297 12.81 -6.65 -7.06
C THR A 297 12.11 -5.50 -7.76
N PHE A 298 10.91 -5.16 -7.33
CA PHE A 298 10.13 -4.03 -7.85
C PHE A 298 9.01 -3.64 -6.87
N GLU A 299 8.87 -2.34 -6.63
CA GLU A 299 7.75 -1.76 -5.88
C GLU A 299 7.41 -0.36 -6.43
N GLY A 300 6.13 -0.01 -6.37
CA GLY A 300 5.70 1.36 -6.63
C GLY A 300 6.05 2.28 -5.46
N LEU A 301 5.33 2.17 -4.37
CA LEU A 301 5.60 2.90 -3.12
C LEU A 301 5.22 1.97 -1.94
N PRO A 302 6.19 1.20 -1.41
CA PRO A 302 5.91 0.18 -0.40
C PRO A 302 5.53 0.79 0.94
N GLY A 303 4.27 0.58 1.37
CA GLY A 303 3.75 1.07 2.64
C GLY A 303 4.51 0.52 3.85
N SER A 304 4.94 -0.76 3.79
CA SER A 304 5.69 -1.39 4.87
C SER A 304 7.04 -0.71 5.17
N VAL A 305 7.68 -0.11 4.17
CA VAL A 305 8.90 0.70 4.39
C VAL A 305 8.57 2.04 5.06
N ALA A 306 7.45 2.66 4.72
CA ALA A 306 6.99 3.88 5.39
C ALA A 306 6.60 3.59 6.86
N GLU A 307 5.90 2.47 7.09
CA GLU A 307 5.52 1.98 8.42
C GLU A 307 6.75 1.69 9.31
N ALA A 308 7.77 1.02 8.74
CA ALA A 308 9.03 0.77 9.44
C ALA A 308 9.74 2.06 9.85
N GLN A 309 9.81 3.06 8.96
CA GLN A 309 10.37 4.37 9.26
C GLN A 309 9.57 5.10 10.35
N ALA A 310 8.24 5.03 10.32
CA ALA A 310 7.39 5.62 11.36
C ALA A 310 7.62 4.96 12.73
N ALA A 311 7.94 3.67 12.75
CA ALA A 311 8.37 2.96 13.95
C ALA A 311 9.83 3.29 14.36
N GLY A 312 10.52 4.18 13.67
CA GLY A 312 11.91 4.57 13.95
C GLY A 312 12.93 3.49 13.59
N LEU A 313 12.60 2.55 12.69
CA LEU A 313 13.49 1.47 12.28
C LEU A 313 14.45 1.92 11.18
N HIS A 314 15.70 1.52 11.32
CA HIS A 314 16.62 1.50 10.18
C HIS A 314 16.15 0.49 9.15
N CYS A 315 16.13 0.90 7.89
CA CYS A 315 15.64 0.11 6.77
C CYS A 315 16.73 -0.08 5.74
N LEU A 316 17.09 -1.33 5.43
CA LEU A 316 17.92 -1.67 4.28
C LEU A 316 17.03 -2.18 3.17
N ILE A 317 17.00 -1.47 2.06
CA ILE A 317 16.07 -1.76 0.97
C ILE A 317 16.79 -1.84 -0.38
N SER A 318 16.16 -2.54 -1.33
CA SER A 318 16.68 -2.67 -2.68
C SER A 318 16.76 -1.32 -3.42
N ASP A 319 17.81 -1.13 -4.20
CA ASP A 319 18.01 0.01 -5.11
C ASP A 319 17.01 0.03 -6.28
N LYS A 320 16.28 -1.07 -6.52
CA LYS A 320 15.19 -1.17 -7.51
C LYS A 320 13.90 -0.49 -7.03
N ILE A 321 13.83 -0.07 -5.76
CA ILE A 321 12.68 0.62 -5.17
C ILE A 321 12.84 2.14 -5.38
N THR A 322 11.70 2.81 -5.62
CA THR A 322 11.69 4.26 -5.81
C THR A 322 12.31 5.01 -4.62
N ARG A 323 13.05 6.07 -4.93
CA ARG A 323 13.61 6.97 -3.90
C ARG A 323 12.55 7.77 -3.16
N GLU A 324 11.32 7.83 -3.66
CA GLU A 324 10.19 8.52 -3.00
C GLU A 324 9.82 7.90 -1.65
N VAL A 325 10.20 6.63 -1.39
CA VAL A 325 9.92 5.95 -0.12
C VAL A 325 10.90 6.32 1.00
N ALA A 326 12.05 6.94 0.70
CA ALA A 326 12.98 7.43 1.71
C ALA A 326 12.44 8.71 2.36
N LEU A 327 11.56 8.53 3.33
CA LEU A 327 10.89 9.62 4.04
C LEU A 327 11.77 10.23 5.13
N THR A 328 12.76 9.48 5.59
CA THR A 328 13.68 9.84 6.67
C THR A 328 15.11 9.41 6.31
N GLU A 329 16.07 9.80 7.13
CA GLU A 329 17.47 9.36 7.03
C GLU A 329 17.68 7.88 7.41
N LEU A 330 16.64 7.18 7.86
CA LEU A 330 16.74 5.78 8.30
C LEU A 330 16.81 4.78 7.13
N VAL A 331 16.69 5.22 5.88
CA VAL A 331 16.66 4.34 4.70
C VAL A 331 18.05 4.29 4.03
N THR A 332 18.60 3.09 3.96
CA THR A 332 19.80 2.76 3.19
C THR A 332 19.40 1.92 1.99
N TYR A 333 20.00 2.18 0.84
CA TYR A 333 19.78 1.45 -0.41
C TYR A 333 20.98 0.59 -0.76
N ARG A 334 20.71 -0.69 -1.14
CA ARG A 334 21.72 -1.57 -1.71
C ARG A 334 21.19 -2.33 -2.91
N SER A 335 22.08 -2.71 -3.80
CA SER A 335 21.71 -3.55 -4.95
C SER A 335 21.44 -5.00 -4.51
N ILE A 336 20.35 -5.56 -5.03
CA ILE A 336 20.05 -7.01 -4.90
C ILE A 336 20.90 -7.87 -5.85
N GLU A 337 21.74 -7.26 -6.68
CA GLU A 337 22.71 -7.93 -7.54
C GLU A 337 24.06 -8.13 -6.81
N GLU A 338 24.23 -7.47 -5.65
CA GLU A 338 25.39 -7.68 -4.77
C GLU A 338 25.27 -9.01 -4.01
N GLU A 339 26.41 -9.49 -3.51
CA GLU A 339 26.43 -10.67 -2.64
C GLU A 339 25.68 -10.40 -1.33
N PRO A 340 24.86 -11.34 -0.82
CA PRO A 340 24.12 -11.20 0.45
C PRO A 340 25.00 -10.81 1.64
N LYS A 341 26.27 -11.22 1.63
CA LYS A 341 27.27 -10.86 2.64
C LYS A 341 27.41 -9.35 2.81
N LEU A 342 27.40 -8.57 1.73
CA LEU A 342 27.53 -7.10 1.78
C LEU A 342 26.31 -6.44 2.44
N TRP A 343 25.12 -7.03 2.29
CA TRP A 343 23.90 -6.60 3.00
C TRP A 343 24.03 -6.91 4.50
N ALA A 344 24.53 -8.09 4.84
CA ALA A 344 24.77 -8.49 6.22
C ALA A 344 25.78 -7.58 6.93
N GLU A 345 26.90 -7.26 6.27
CA GLU A 345 27.93 -6.34 6.77
C GLU A 345 27.36 -4.93 7.00
N GLU A 346 26.52 -4.41 6.09
CA GLU A 346 25.84 -3.13 6.24
C GLU A 346 24.91 -3.11 7.47
N ILE A 347 24.14 -4.18 7.65
CA ILE A 347 23.23 -4.31 8.80
C ILE A 347 24.04 -4.33 10.10
N LEU A 348 25.11 -5.10 10.17
CA LEU A 348 25.96 -5.21 11.36
C LEU A 348 26.72 -3.92 11.68
N HIS A 349 27.20 -3.22 10.65
CA HIS A 349 27.82 -1.92 10.81
C HIS A 349 26.84 -0.90 11.42
N ASN A 350 25.60 -0.90 10.97
CA ASN A 350 24.57 0.02 11.45
C ASN A 350 23.90 -0.46 12.75
N ALA A 351 24.05 -1.74 13.12
CA ALA A 351 23.39 -2.34 14.29
C ALA A 351 23.72 -1.62 15.60
N GLN A 352 24.95 -1.12 15.77
CA GLN A 352 25.38 -0.40 16.96
C GLN A 352 24.61 0.92 17.15
N ASN A 353 24.15 1.54 16.05
CA ASN A 353 23.38 2.78 16.04
C ASN A 353 21.86 2.54 15.94
N ALA A 354 21.43 1.36 15.51
CA ALA A 354 20.04 1.00 15.24
C ALA A 354 19.17 0.86 16.49
N LEU A 355 19.77 0.74 17.68
CA LEU A 355 19.05 0.52 18.93
C LEU A 355 18.35 1.77 19.47
N ILE A 356 18.69 2.96 18.97
CA ILE A 356 18.06 4.22 19.40
C ILE A 356 16.95 4.57 18.42
N ARG A 357 15.71 4.30 18.83
CA ARG A 357 14.51 4.64 18.05
C ARG A 357 14.22 6.12 18.17
N LYS A 358 14.22 6.82 17.02
CA LYS A 358 13.84 8.24 16.95
C LYS A 358 12.37 8.38 16.56
N ASP A 359 11.71 9.41 17.06
CA ASP A 359 10.37 9.79 16.60
C ASP A 359 10.46 10.43 15.20
N MET A 360 9.89 9.76 14.21
CA MET A 360 9.93 10.19 12.81
C MET A 360 8.60 10.72 12.30
N ARG A 361 7.58 10.83 13.17
CA ARG A 361 6.21 11.21 12.76
C ARG A 361 6.17 12.55 12.05
N GLU A 362 6.84 13.57 12.59
CA GLU A 362 6.85 14.91 12.00
C GLU A 362 7.53 14.91 10.62
N ALA A 363 8.70 14.27 10.48
CA ALA A 363 9.42 14.18 9.22
C ALA A 363 8.58 13.48 8.12
N ILE A 364 7.85 12.44 8.49
CA ILE A 364 6.97 11.69 7.58
C ILE A 364 5.73 12.52 7.22
N ALA A 365 5.12 13.21 8.20
CA ALA A 365 3.97 14.08 7.98
C ALA A 365 4.30 15.26 7.07
N GLN A 366 5.47 15.91 7.24
CA GLN A 366 5.94 16.99 6.37
C GLN A 366 6.11 16.57 4.90
N LYS A 367 6.37 15.30 4.64
CA LYS A 367 6.40 14.72 3.27
C LYS A 367 5.01 14.31 2.75
N GLY A 368 3.93 14.56 3.51
CA GLY A 368 2.56 14.26 3.10
C GLY A 368 2.12 12.82 3.31
N PHE A 369 2.86 12.04 4.11
CA PHE A 369 2.57 10.62 4.36
C PHE A 369 1.80 10.37 5.67
N ASP A 370 1.27 11.40 6.32
CA ASP A 370 0.34 11.26 7.44
C ASP A 370 -1.12 11.20 6.95
N VAL A 371 -1.80 10.10 7.26
CA VAL A 371 -3.18 9.86 6.80
C VAL A 371 -4.19 10.80 7.46
N ASN A 372 -3.93 11.26 8.68
CA ASN A 372 -4.84 12.17 9.38
C ASN A 372 -4.86 13.54 8.67
N THR A 373 -3.68 14.07 8.35
CA THR A 373 -3.56 15.28 7.52
C THR A 373 -4.17 15.08 6.13
N GLN A 374 -3.90 13.93 5.50
CA GLN A 374 -4.44 13.60 4.18
C GLN A 374 -5.98 13.53 4.22
N ALA A 375 -6.59 12.99 5.27
CA ALA A 375 -8.04 12.90 5.43
C ALA A 375 -8.70 14.29 5.43
N VAL A 376 -8.15 15.24 6.19
CA VAL A 376 -8.64 16.63 6.22
C VAL A 376 -8.59 17.28 4.83
N LEU A 377 -7.47 17.09 4.11
CA LEU A 377 -7.29 17.65 2.77
C LEU A 377 -8.23 16.99 1.75
N MET A 378 -8.41 15.67 1.82
CA MET A 378 -9.32 14.92 0.95
C MET A 378 -10.79 15.25 1.25
N GLU A 379 -11.17 15.43 2.54
CA GLU A 379 -12.51 15.92 2.91
C GLU A 379 -12.81 17.25 2.23
N LYS A 380 -11.90 18.22 2.35
CA LYS A 380 -12.05 19.53 1.71
C LYS A 380 -12.20 19.41 0.19
N PHE A 381 -11.38 18.57 -0.43
CA PHE A 381 -11.46 18.32 -1.87
C PHE A 381 -12.80 17.70 -2.30
N TYR A 382 -13.24 16.63 -1.65
CA TYR A 382 -14.51 15.97 -1.99
C TYR A 382 -15.71 16.90 -1.83
N ARG A 383 -15.71 17.77 -0.80
CA ARG A 383 -16.80 18.72 -0.55
C ARG A 383 -16.85 19.88 -1.54
N THR A 384 -15.72 20.28 -2.08
CA THR A 384 -15.62 21.48 -2.95
C THR A 384 -15.41 21.13 -4.42
N GLY A 385 -14.90 19.94 -4.72
CA GLY A 385 -14.43 19.55 -6.05
C GLY A 385 -13.20 20.34 -6.51
N LYS A 386 -12.53 21.10 -5.61
CA LYS A 386 -11.41 22.01 -5.93
C LYS A 386 -10.23 21.77 -4.99
N ASN A 387 -9.04 22.16 -5.47
CA ASN A 387 -7.79 22.14 -4.70
C ASN A 387 -7.49 20.79 -4.05
N PRO A 388 -7.31 19.70 -4.82
CA PRO A 388 -6.92 18.42 -4.27
C PRO A 388 -5.56 18.51 -3.57
N PRO A 389 -5.30 17.65 -2.56
CA PRO A 389 -4.01 17.60 -1.87
C PRO A 389 -2.84 17.49 -2.86
N GLY A 390 -1.74 18.20 -2.61
CA GLY A 390 -0.56 18.15 -3.49
C GLY A 390 -0.71 18.90 -4.83
N SER A 391 -1.80 19.59 -5.07
CA SER A 391 -1.93 20.45 -6.23
C SER A 391 -1.23 21.78 -6.00
N ASN A 392 -0.05 21.96 -6.60
CA ASN A 392 0.56 23.28 -6.81
C ASN A 392 -0.08 24.04 -7.98
N VAL A 393 -1.25 23.62 -8.40
CA VAL A 393 -1.97 24.30 -9.50
C VAL A 393 -2.53 25.60 -8.96
N LYS A 394 -1.83 26.72 -9.21
CA LYS A 394 -2.49 28.01 -9.26
C LYS A 394 -3.64 27.84 -10.27
N ASN A 395 -4.88 27.91 -9.78
CA ASN A 395 -6.04 27.94 -10.66
C ASN A 395 -5.87 29.05 -11.71
N PRO A 396 -6.24 28.81 -12.96
CA PRO A 396 -6.32 29.86 -13.95
C PRO A 396 -7.36 30.91 -13.56
#